data_19d03394a6e896fdfed25056114d2547
#
_entry.id   19d03394a6e896fdfed25056114d2547
#
_cell.length_a   1.000
_cell.length_b   1.000
_cell.length_c   1.000
_cell.angle_alpha   90.00
_cell.angle_beta   90.00
_cell.angle_gamma   90.00
#
_symmetry.space_group_name_H-M   'P 1'
#
loop_
_entity.id
_entity.type
_entity.pdbx_description
1 polymer ?
#
loop_
_entity_poly.entity_id
_entity_poly.type
_entity_poly.pdbx_seq_one_letter_code
_entity_poly.pdbx_strand_id
1 'polypeptide(L)'
;MSLPGSTLADLPHRRRNLLTGEWLLVSPHRAKRPWQGEAAPPPAPPAPAHDPACHLCPGNLRATGEANPDYAGTFVFTNDFAALLGDGGEAEPHDLFQTEPATGEARVICFAPDHG
;
A
#
# COMPACT_ATOMS: atom_id res chain seq x y z
N MET A 1 -4.40 18.04 0.91
CA MET A 1 -4.51 18.82 2.16
C MET A 1 -4.42 17.87 3.34
N SER A 2 -3.44 18.06 4.21
CA SER A 2 -3.32 17.22 5.40
C SER A 2 -4.46 17.48 6.36
N LEU A 3 -4.97 16.44 7.02
CA LEU A 3 -6.01 16.57 8.04
C LEU A 3 -5.48 17.41 9.22
N PRO A 4 -6.35 18.19 9.90
CA PRO A 4 -5.94 18.90 11.11
C PRO A 4 -5.35 17.92 12.12
N GLY A 5 -4.14 18.18 12.60
CA GLY A 5 -3.43 17.31 13.52
C GLY A 5 -2.61 16.20 12.88
N SER A 6 -2.66 16.03 11.55
CA SER A 6 -1.78 15.11 10.84
C SER A 6 -0.39 15.72 10.74
N THR A 7 0.62 14.98 11.25
CA THR A 7 2.03 15.37 11.12
C THR A 7 2.68 14.62 9.98
N LEU A 8 3.87 15.07 9.56
CA LEU A 8 4.65 14.35 8.56
C LEU A 8 4.91 12.90 8.99
N ALA A 9 5.01 12.63 10.30
CA ALA A 9 5.20 11.29 10.83
C ALA A 9 4.03 10.34 10.56
N ASP A 10 2.84 10.85 10.25
CA ASP A 10 1.64 10.05 9.94
C ASP A 10 1.43 9.83 8.45
N LEU A 11 2.16 10.54 7.60
CA LEU A 11 2.04 10.54 6.15
C LEU A 11 3.31 9.97 5.49
N PRO A 12 3.26 9.51 4.24
CA PRO A 12 4.46 9.10 3.52
C PRO A 12 5.50 10.21 3.49
N HIS A 13 6.72 9.88 3.87
CA HIS A 13 7.84 10.83 3.92
C HIS A 13 9.15 10.11 3.73
N ARG A 14 10.20 10.89 3.48
CA ARG A 14 11.58 10.39 3.42
C ARG A 14 12.36 10.86 4.63
N ARG A 15 13.19 9.97 5.15
CA ARG A 15 14.15 10.26 6.23
C ARG A 15 15.56 10.07 5.72
N ARG A 16 16.44 10.98 6.09
CA ARG A 16 17.82 10.89 5.67
C ARG A 16 18.68 10.19 6.72
N ASN A 17 19.47 9.22 6.27
CA ASN A 17 20.54 8.65 7.08
C ASN A 17 21.78 9.56 6.95
N LEU A 18 22.12 10.28 7.99
CA LEU A 18 23.25 11.23 7.96
C LEU A 18 24.60 10.56 7.84
N LEU A 19 24.71 9.29 8.22
CA LEU A 19 25.97 8.55 8.13
C LEU A 19 26.30 8.16 6.69
N THR A 20 25.31 7.85 5.90
CA THR A 20 25.46 7.40 4.50
C THR A 20 24.99 8.43 3.48
N GLY A 21 24.18 9.39 3.88
CA GLY A 21 23.51 10.34 2.98
C GLY A 21 22.32 9.78 2.24
N GLU A 22 21.96 8.52 2.48
CA GLU A 22 20.85 7.87 1.82
C GLU A 22 19.50 8.29 2.40
N TRP A 23 18.49 8.35 1.53
CA TRP A 23 17.12 8.62 1.91
C TRP A 23 16.31 7.34 1.93
N LEU A 24 15.46 7.18 2.95
CA LEU A 24 14.56 6.04 3.10
C LEU A 24 13.11 6.51 3.06
N LEU A 25 12.29 5.81 2.27
CA LEU A 25 10.85 6.04 2.25
C LEU A 25 10.20 5.40 3.47
N VAL A 26 9.38 6.17 4.18
CA VAL A 26 8.61 5.70 5.35
C VAL A 26 7.12 5.90 5.04
N SER A 27 6.36 4.83 5.17
CA SER A 27 4.92 4.83 4.89
C SER A 27 4.16 4.28 6.10
N PRO A 28 3.98 5.09 7.16
CA PRO A 28 3.46 4.60 8.45
C PRO A 28 2.03 4.09 8.37
N HIS A 29 1.19 4.63 7.48
CA HIS A 29 -0.18 4.18 7.29
C HIS A 29 -0.27 2.72 6.81
N ARG A 30 0.78 2.17 6.22
CA ARG A 30 0.83 0.76 5.81
C ARG A 30 0.87 -0.22 6.98
N ALA A 31 1.15 0.26 8.20
CA ALA A 31 1.05 -0.57 9.40
C ALA A 31 -0.38 -1.06 9.66
N LYS A 32 -1.38 -0.38 9.11
CA LYS A 32 -2.79 -0.78 9.18
C LYS A 32 -3.18 -1.88 8.19
N ARG A 33 -2.25 -2.25 7.30
CA ARG A 33 -2.49 -3.32 6.33
C ARG A 33 -2.72 -4.64 7.07
N PRO A 34 -3.77 -5.42 6.68
CA PRO A 34 -3.97 -6.73 7.25
C PRO A 34 -2.75 -7.62 7.00
N TRP A 35 -2.18 -8.17 8.07
CA TRP A 35 -1.04 -9.06 8.00
C TRP A 35 -1.48 -10.50 8.26
N GLN A 36 -1.19 -11.36 7.31
CA GLN A 36 -1.55 -12.79 7.41
C GLN A 36 -0.41 -13.66 7.94
N GLY A 37 0.74 -13.05 8.24
CA GLY A 37 1.91 -13.75 8.75
C GLY A 37 2.75 -14.39 7.65
N GLU A 38 3.95 -14.81 8.03
CA GLU A 38 4.80 -15.66 7.20
C GLU A 38 4.76 -17.09 7.77
N ALA A 39 3.98 -17.94 7.14
CA ALA A 39 4.08 -19.35 7.34
C ALA A 39 4.45 -19.96 5.99
N ALA A 40 5.52 -20.78 5.95
CA ALA A 40 5.76 -21.60 4.77
C ALA A 40 4.66 -22.65 4.72
N PRO A 41 3.63 -22.54 3.88
CA PRO A 41 2.58 -23.53 3.83
C PRO A 41 3.14 -24.83 3.27
N PRO A 42 2.59 -26.00 3.70
CA PRO A 42 2.84 -27.24 2.98
C PRO A 42 2.42 -27.07 1.51
N PRO A 43 2.93 -27.89 0.58
CA PRO A 43 2.52 -27.79 -0.82
C PRO A 43 1.01 -27.80 -0.92
N ALA A 44 0.46 -26.67 -1.32
CA ALA A 44 -0.99 -26.50 -1.41
C ALA A 44 -1.51 -27.17 -2.68
N PRO A 45 -2.75 -27.71 -2.67
CA PRO A 45 -3.42 -28.09 -3.91
C PRO A 45 -3.52 -26.85 -4.83
N PRO A 46 -3.73 -27.04 -6.16
CA PRO A 46 -3.88 -25.90 -7.07
C PRO A 46 -4.92 -24.93 -6.55
N ALA A 47 -4.62 -23.62 -6.62
CA ALA A 47 -5.54 -22.59 -6.20
C ALA A 47 -6.84 -22.64 -7.05
N PRO A 48 -8.03 -22.38 -6.45
CA PRO A 48 -9.25 -22.30 -7.22
C PRO A 48 -9.21 -21.12 -8.19
N ALA A 49 -9.98 -21.19 -9.28
CA ALA A 49 -10.07 -20.09 -10.24
C ALA A 49 -10.71 -18.82 -9.65
N HIS A 50 -11.52 -18.98 -8.63
CA HIS A 50 -12.13 -17.89 -7.86
C HIS A 50 -12.16 -18.26 -6.38
N ASP A 51 -11.69 -17.35 -5.54
CA ASP A 51 -11.76 -17.49 -4.09
C ASP A 51 -12.65 -16.37 -3.54
N PRO A 52 -13.79 -16.68 -2.89
CA PRO A 52 -14.69 -15.67 -2.34
C PRO A 52 -14.05 -14.78 -1.27
N ALA A 53 -12.98 -15.23 -0.62
CA ALA A 53 -12.26 -14.48 0.41
C ALA A 53 -11.13 -13.63 -0.15
N CYS A 54 -10.80 -13.75 -1.44
CA CYS A 54 -9.72 -12.98 -2.05
C CYS A 54 -10.16 -11.55 -2.34
N HIS A 55 -9.39 -10.57 -1.88
CA HIS A 55 -9.67 -9.15 -2.14
C HIS A 55 -9.46 -8.74 -3.60
N LEU A 56 -8.78 -9.54 -4.40
CA LEU A 56 -8.43 -9.22 -5.79
C LEU A 56 -9.30 -9.92 -6.82
N CYS A 57 -10.02 -10.99 -6.45
CA CYS A 57 -10.88 -11.70 -7.40
C CYS A 57 -12.03 -10.84 -7.91
N PRO A 58 -12.48 -11.06 -9.18
CA PRO A 58 -13.61 -10.33 -9.73
C PRO A 58 -14.86 -10.39 -8.84
N GLY A 59 -15.55 -9.27 -8.69
CA GLY A 59 -16.78 -9.17 -7.92
C GLY A 59 -16.63 -9.17 -6.40
N ASN A 60 -15.45 -9.43 -5.87
CA ASN A 60 -15.20 -9.46 -4.43
C ASN A 60 -14.97 -8.06 -3.85
N LEU A 61 -15.16 -7.93 -2.54
CA LEU A 61 -14.85 -6.70 -1.83
C LEU A 61 -13.35 -6.63 -1.49
N ARG A 62 -12.74 -5.48 -1.78
CA ARG A 62 -11.39 -5.19 -1.32
C ARG A 62 -11.37 -4.83 0.17
N ALA A 63 -10.17 -4.75 0.74
CA ALA A 63 -9.97 -4.42 2.16
C ALA A 63 -10.61 -3.08 2.57
N THR A 64 -10.79 -2.15 1.63
CA THR A 64 -11.44 -0.84 1.86
C THR A 64 -12.96 -0.92 1.83
N GLY A 65 -13.55 -2.05 1.44
CA GLY A 65 -14.99 -2.22 1.27
C GLY A 65 -15.49 -1.90 -0.14
N GLU A 66 -14.65 -1.42 -1.05
CA GLU A 66 -15.02 -1.23 -2.45
C GLU A 66 -15.08 -2.57 -3.19
N ALA A 67 -16.11 -2.73 -4.01
CA ALA A 67 -16.28 -3.94 -4.79
C ALA A 67 -15.48 -3.89 -6.09
N ASN A 68 -14.78 -4.99 -6.40
CA ASN A 68 -14.17 -5.15 -7.70
C ASN A 68 -15.24 -5.38 -8.77
N PRO A 69 -15.08 -4.83 -9.99
CA PRO A 69 -15.95 -5.21 -11.09
C PRO A 69 -15.74 -6.68 -11.43
N ASP A 70 -16.69 -7.27 -12.12
CA ASP A 70 -16.57 -8.63 -12.68
C ASP A 70 -15.70 -8.56 -13.95
N TYR A 71 -14.40 -8.31 -13.77
CA TYR A 71 -13.49 -8.11 -14.90
C TYR A 71 -13.15 -9.45 -15.57
N ALA A 72 -12.98 -9.38 -16.90
CA ALA A 72 -12.68 -10.55 -17.74
C ALA A 72 -11.24 -10.54 -18.27
N GLY A 73 -10.50 -9.47 -18.05
CA GLY A 73 -9.13 -9.31 -18.49
C GLY A 73 -8.28 -8.69 -17.40
N THR A 74 -7.45 -7.71 -17.76
CA THR A 74 -6.66 -6.96 -16.80
C THR A 74 -7.52 -5.94 -16.06
N PHE A 75 -7.33 -5.84 -14.76
CA PHE A 75 -7.98 -4.84 -13.91
C PHE A 75 -6.94 -4.04 -13.13
N VAL A 76 -7.05 -2.71 -13.16
CA VAL A 76 -6.14 -1.80 -12.48
C VAL A 76 -6.92 -0.94 -11.51
N PHE A 77 -6.41 -0.80 -10.29
CA PHE A 77 -6.99 0.10 -9.28
C PHE A 77 -5.90 0.74 -8.43
N THR A 78 -6.24 1.86 -7.78
CA THR A 78 -5.33 2.49 -6.82
C THR A 78 -5.13 1.55 -5.62
N ASN A 79 -3.88 1.31 -5.25
CA ASN A 79 -3.55 0.41 -4.15
C ASN A 79 -4.22 0.89 -2.86
N ASP A 80 -4.98 0.00 -2.20
CA ASP A 80 -5.69 0.30 -0.95
C ASP A 80 -4.72 0.63 0.19
N PHE A 81 -3.51 0.09 0.14
CA PHE A 81 -2.42 0.35 1.09
C PHE A 81 -1.20 0.89 0.37
N ALA A 82 -1.39 1.97 -0.38
CA ALA A 82 -0.34 2.56 -1.20
C ALA A 82 0.82 3.08 -0.35
N ALA A 83 2.04 2.83 -0.81
CA ALA A 83 3.23 3.38 -0.16
C ALA A 83 3.34 4.89 -0.33
N LEU A 84 2.76 5.44 -1.39
CA LEU A 84 2.70 6.87 -1.68
C LEU A 84 1.24 7.31 -1.74
N LEU A 85 0.98 8.51 -1.23
CA LEU A 85 -0.33 9.16 -1.25
C LEU A 85 -0.21 10.51 -1.96
N GLY A 86 -1.35 11.07 -2.39
CA GLY A 86 -1.39 12.38 -3.03
C GLY A 86 -1.12 13.53 -2.07
N ASP A 87 -1.33 13.31 -0.77
CA ASP A 87 -1.13 14.32 0.27
C ASP A 87 0.23 14.17 0.92
N GLY A 88 0.95 15.27 1.08
CA GLY A 88 2.21 15.35 1.82
C GLY A 88 2.06 16.22 3.06
N GLY A 89 2.71 15.83 4.14
CA GLY A 89 2.83 16.67 5.33
C GLY A 89 3.92 17.73 5.17
N GLU A 90 4.01 18.62 6.15
CA GLU A 90 5.12 19.56 6.24
C GLU A 90 6.23 19.01 7.11
N ALA A 91 7.46 19.14 6.63
CA ALA A 91 8.63 18.76 7.42
C ALA A 91 9.03 19.91 8.34
N GLU A 92 9.30 19.58 9.60
CA GLU A 92 9.95 20.54 10.50
C GLU A 92 11.47 20.51 10.24
N PRO A 93 12.10 21.67 10.07
CA PRO A 93 13.55 21.71 9.91
C PRO A 93 14.26 21.14 11.14
N HIS A 94 15.20 20.23 10.92
CA HIS A 94 16.03 19.66 11.96
C HIS A 94 17.39 19.24 11.37
N ASP A 95 18.47 19.58 12.05
CA ASP A 95 19.82 19.33 11.53
C ASP A 95 20.17 17.83 11.52
N LEU A 96 19.68 17.07 12.49
CA LEU A 96 20.01 15.65 12.66
C LEU A 96 18.93 14.72 12.14
N PHE A 97 17.66 15.09 12.28
CA PHE A 97 16.52 14.29 11.87
C PHE A 97 15.87 14.89 10.63
N GLN A 98 16.57 14.77 9.52
CA GLN A 98 16.12 15.36 8.25
C GLN A 98 15.04 14.50 7.62
N THR A 99 13.87 15.11 7.37
CA THR A 99 12.73 14.50 6.70
C THR A 99 12.20 15.42 5.62
N GLU A 100 11.55 14.85 4.62
CA GLU A 100 10.80 15.61 3.63
C GLU A 100 9.57 14.81 3.20
N PRO A 101 8.47 15.47 2.76
CA PRO A 101 7.30 14.78 2.30
C PRO A 101 7.60 13.97 1.03
N ALA A 102 6.92 12.83 0.89
CA ALA A 102 6.96 12.04 -0.32
C ALA A 102 5.52 11.82 -0.79
N THR A 103 5.22 12.25 -2.00
CA THR A 103 3.89 12.12 -2.59
C THR A 103 3.97 11.37 -3.89
N GLY A 104 2.88 10.77 -4.30
CA GLY A 104 2.81 10.02 -5.54
C GLY A 104 1.57 9.16 -5.61
N GLU A 105 1.61 8.20 -6.50
CA GLU A 105 0.50 7.29 -6.77
C GLU A 105 1.02 5.86 -6.88
N ALA A 106 0.27 4.91 -6.35
CA ALA A 106 0.58 3.49 -6.46
C ALA A 106 -0.67 2.74 -6.89
N ARG A 107 -0.54 1.85 -7.87
CA ARG A 107 -1.63 1.06 -8.43
C ARG A 107 -1.33 -0.41 -8.39
N VAL A 108 -2.37 -1.21 -8.30
CA VAL A 108 -2.31 -2.67 -8.42
C VAL A 108 -2.85 -3.07 -9.78
N ILE A 109 -2.14 -3.94 -10.46
CA ILE A 109 -2.55 -4.50 -11.75
C ILE A 109 -2.84 -5.98 -11.56
N CYS A 110 -4.11 -6.37 -11.72
CA CYS A 110 -4.52 -7.77 -11.77
C CYS A 110 -4.41 -8.24 -13.21
N PHE A 111 -3.58 -9.24 -13.47
CA PHE A 111 -3.32 -9.69 -14.85
C PHE A 111 -4.49 -10.40 -15.50
N ALA A 112 -5.22 -11.16 -14.71
CA ALA A 112 -6.30 -12.00 -15.19
C ALA A 112 -7.33 -12.21 -14.08
N PRO A 113 -8.58 -12.59 -14.41
CA PRO A 113 -9.60 -12.89 -13.40
C PRO A 113 -9.36 -14.18 -12.64
N ASP A 114 -8.46 -15.04 -13.10
CA ASP A 114 -8.14 -16.31 -12.45
C ASP A 114 -7.33 -16.07 -11.18
N HIS A 115 -7.78 -16.67 -10.06
CA HIS A 115 -7.11 -16.58 -8.77
C HIS A 115 -5.78 -17.35 -8.72
N GLY A 116 -5.65 -18.39 -9.50
CA GLY A 116 -4.48 -19.27 -9.55
C GLY A 116 -3.25 -18.72 -10.25
#